data_f226205ba0c809ea5ca7fd2e3dd34514
#
_entry.id   f226205ba0c809ea5ca7fd2e3dd34514
#
_cell.length_a   1.000
_cell.length_b   1.000
_cell.length_c   1.000
_cell.angle_alpha   90.00
_cell.angle_beta   90.00
_cell.angle_gamma   90.00
#
_symmetry.space_group_name_H-M   'P 1'
#
loop_
_entity.id
_entity.type
_entity.pdbx_description
1 polymer ?
#
loop_
_entity_poly.entity_id
_entity_poly.type
_entity_poly.pdbx_seq_one_letter_code
_entity_poly.pdbx_strand_id
1 'polypeptide(L)'
;MGIRHLNKYFIQKCKKDCIQKVALSDLSGKTIVIDTSIHLYKFAGQNSLQESIFHMITLFHKYNIIPIFVFDGKPPPEKRDEISRRKLNKFVAEEKYESMSSLLEETEDEKQRHLLLNSMESLKQQFVRITNKDIKTVKKIMDAYGVIYYDALGEADKLCAIISKQENCFGCLSDDMDMFVYGCRFVLRHLSLYNETVLVYNCEKMMQELNMSHAMFKQIAILSGTDYNIHDNCVSLHETLKWYAQYKRSHGKDCMNQENEKGFYSWLQQHTKYIKNYESLMNIHELFVVKKDPLKVYEVGINKNYDVKNLQNVMKEYNFAFA
;
A
#
# COMPACT_ATOMS: atom_id res chain seq x y z
N MET A 1 -1.98 -6.58 -2.04
CA MET A 1 -0.97 -6.90 -1.02
C MET A 1 -1.65 -6.82 0.32
N GLY A 2 -1.06 -7.38 1.36
CA GLY A 2 -1.64 -7.41 2.70
C GLY A 2 -2.79 -8.42 2.87
N ILE A 3 -3.75 -8.10 3.71
CA ILE A 3 -4.77 -9.03 4.25
C ILE A 3 -5.76 -9.49 3.18
N ARG A 4 -5.81 -10.80 2.95
CA ARG A 4 -6.71 -11.41 1.94
C ARG A 4 -8.17 -11.12 2.24
N HIS A 5 -8.93 -10.76 1.20
CA HIS A 5 -10.36 -10.49 1.23
C HIS A 5 -10.80 -9.27 2.08
N LEU A 6 -9.88 -8.52 2.71
CA LEU A 6 -10.25 -7.39 3.55
C LEU A 6 -10.97 -6.29 2.75
N ASN A 7 -10.48 -5.97 1.55
CA ASN A 7 -11.15 -4.98 0.69
C ASN A 7 -12.59 -5.41 0.32
N LYS A 8 -12.78 -6.70 0.00
CA LYS A 8 -14.12 -7.24 -0.29
C LYS A 8 -15.04 -7.13 0.94
N TYR A 9 -14.50 -7.41 2.12
CA TYR A 9 -15.23 -7.27 3.38
C TYR A 9 -15.67 -5.82 3.61
N PHE A 10 -14.79 -4.84 3.40
CA PHE A 10 -15.14 -3.42 3.52
C PHE A 10 -16.26 -3.01 2.55
N ILE A 11 -16.13 -3.37 1.27
CA ILE A 11 -17.13 -3.04 0.25
C ILE A 11 -18.51 -3.65 0.59
N GLN A 12 -18.53 -4.85 1.19
CA GLN A 12 -19.78 -5.52 1.55
C GLN A 12 -20.42 -5.01 2.84
N LYS A 13 -19.62 -4.49 3.79
CA LYS A 13 -20.10 -4.14 5.13
C LYS A 13 -20.21 -2.65 5.38
N CYS A 14 -19.41 -1.83 4.70
CA CYS A 14 -19.44 -0.38 4.87
C CYS A 14 -20.33 0.28 3.83
N LYS A 15 -20.99 1.37 4.22
CA LYS A 15 -21.81 2.17 3.31
C LYS A 15 -20.95 2.93 2.30
N LYS A 16 -21.60 3.44 1.25
CA LYS A 16 -20.95 4.18 0.16
C LYS A 16 -20.25 5.48 0.62
N ASP A 17 -20.68 6.08 1.72
CA ASP A 17 -20.07 7.28 2.29
C ASP A 17 -18.74 7.02 3.03
N CYS A 18 -18.45 5.74 3.34
CA CYS A 18 -17.17 5.32 3.89
C CYS A 18 -16.08 5.18 2.82
N ILE A 19 -16.48 4.84 1.59
CA ILE A 19 -15.57 4.56 0.46
C ILE A 19 -16.08 5.33 -0.74
N GLN A 20 -15.39 6.41 -1.11
CA GLN A 20 -15.84 7.32 -2.15
C GLN A 20 -14.80 7.44 -3.26
N LYS A 21 -15.25 7.42 -4.50
CA LYS A 21 -14.43 7.82 -5.65
C LYS A 21 -14.51 9.35 -5.76
N VAL A 22 -13.37 10.02 -5.61
CA VAL A 22 -13.27 11.48 -5.67
C VAL A 22 -12.37 11.91 -6.81
N ALA A 23 -12.61 13.09 -7.36
CA ALA A 23 -11.70 13.72 -8.31
C ALA A 23 -10.47 14.27 -7.57
N LEU A 24 -9.31 14.33 -8.23
CA LEU A 24 -8.12 14.93 -7.63
C LEU A 24 -8.34 16.42 -7.31
N SER A 25 -9.18 17.13 -8.07
CA SER A 25 -9.60 18.51 -7.78
C SER A 25 -10.20 18.68 -6.39
N ASP A 26 -10.92 17.69 -5.88
CA ASP A 26 -11.58 17.71 -4.57
C ASP A 26 -10.58 17.59 -3.40
N LEU A 27 -9.34 17.23 -3.72
CA LEU A 27 -8.23 17.11 -2.78
C LEU A 27 -7.32 18.35 -2.77
N SER A 28 -7.76 19.46 -3.40
CA SER A 28 -6.99 20.71 -3.45
C SER A 28 -6.61 21.19 -2.05
N GLY A 29 -5.35 21.61 -1.88
CA GLY A 29 -4.79 22.05 -0.60
C GLY A 29 -4.52 20.93 0.41
N LYS A 30 -4.75 19.68 0.05
CA LYS A 30 -4.50 18.55 0.94
C LYS A 30 -3.06 18.05 0.80
N THR A 31 -2.45 17.75 1.95
CA THR A 31 -1.18 17.03 2.01
C THR A 31 -1.45 15.54 2.04
N ILE A 32 -0.80 14.79 1.15
CA ILE A 32 -0.97 13.35 1.01
C ILE A 32 0.40 12.68 1.08
N VAL A 33 0.60 11.77 2.02
CA VAL A 33 1.79 10.92 2.05
C VAL A 33 1.60 9.74 1.12
N ILE A 34 2.65 9.36 0.38
CA ILE A 34 2.59 8.40 -0.72
C ILE A 34 3.60 7.29 -0.48
N ASP A 35 3.12 6.07 -0.42
CA ASP A 35 3.96 4.88 -0.55
C ASP A 35 4.48 4.80 -1.99
N THR A 36 5.75 5.16 -2.16
CA THR A 36 6.33 5.30 -3.49
C THR A 36 6.53 3.96 -4.18
N SER A 37 6.87 2.91 -3.44
CA SER A 37 7.25 1.61 -3.99
C SER A 37 6.14 0.99 -4.84
N ILE A 38 4.89 1.08 -4.42
CA ILE A 38 3.74 0.56 -5.18
C ILE A 38 3.67 1.21 -6.57
N HIS A 39 3.86 2.53 -6.64
CA HIS A 39 3.84 3.28 -7.89
C HIS A 39 5.05 2.98 -8.75
N LEU A 40 6.25 2.82 -8.16
CA LEU A 40 7.46 2.43 -8.91
C LEU A 40 7.25 1.10 -9.64
N TYR A 41 6.81 0.06 -8.93
CA TYR A 41 6.56 -1.25 -9.55
C TYR A 41 5.44 -1.21 -10.59
N LYS A 42 4.36 -0.48 -10.32
CA LYS A 42 3.24 -0.31 -11.27
C LYS A 42 3.71 0.34 -12.57
N PHE A 43 4.39 1.47 -12.49
CA PHE A 43 4.81 2.24 -13.65
C PHE A 43 5.95 1.58 -14.41
N ALA A 44 6.89 0.95 -13.71
CA ALA A 44 7.94 0.16 -14.36
C ALA A 44 7.38 -1.07 -15.09
N GLY A 45 6.34 -1.72 -14.54
CA GLY A 45 5.62 -2.80 -15.21
C GLY A 45 4.93 -2.36 -16.51
N GLN A 46 4.60 -1.08 -16.61
CA GLN A 46 4.04 -0.44 -17.82
C GLN A 46 5.11 0.15 -18.77
N ASN A 47 6.40 -0.04 -18.46
CA ASN A 47 7.56 0.57 -19.15
C ASN A 47 7.47 2.11 -19.25
N SER A 48 6.83 2.78 -18.30
CA SER A 48 6.58 4.23 -18.30
C SER A 48 6.93 4.90 -16.96
N LEU A 49 7.97 4.38 -16.27
CA LEU A 49 8.29 4.81 -14.91
C LEU A 49 8.50 6.32 -14.80
N GLN A 50 9.38 6.87 -15.61
CA GLN A 50 9.77 8.29 -15.55
C GLN A 50 8.60 9.19 -15.97
N GLU A 51 7.93 8.84 -17.06
CA GLU A 51 6.80 9.58 -17.61
C GLU A 51 5.61 9.57 -16.64
N SER A 52 5.32 8.42 -16.05
CA SER A 52 4.20 8.27 -15.12
C SER A 52 4.46 8.99 -13.79
N ILE A 53 5.68 8.99 -13.27
CA ILE A 53 6.06 9.77 -12.09
C ILE A 53 5.96 11.27 -12.39
N PHE A 54 6.50 11.71 -13.53
CA PHE A 54 6.39 13.09 -13.99
C PHE A 54 4.92 13.51 -14.08
N HIS A 55 4.08 12.71 -14.75
CA HIS A 55 2.66 12.99 -14.91
C HIS A 55 1.92 13.02 -13.56
N MET A 56 2.22 12.07 -12.67
CA MET A 56 1.63 12.03 -11.32
C MET A 56 1.92 13.31 -10.53
N ILE A 57 3.17 13.77 -10.52
CA ILE A 57 3.57 15.00 -9.84
C ILE A 57 2.93 16.22 -10.51
N THR A 58 2.90 16.27 -11.84
CA THR A 58 2.24 17.35 -12.60
C THR A 58 0.76 17.47 -12.26
N LEU A 59 0.03 16.35 -12.15
CA LEU A 59 -1.38 16.35 -11.75
C LEU A 59 -1.56 16.85 -10.32
N PHE A 60 -0.69 16.44 -9.40
CA PHE A 60 -0.76 16.95 -8.02
C PHE A 60 -0.51 18.45 -7.97
N HIS A 61 0.45 18.98 -8.71
CA HIS A 61 0.67 20.42 -8.85
C HIS A 61 -0.54 21.12 -9.47
N LYS A 62 -1.09 20.58 -10.57
CA LYS A 62 -2.29 21.11 -11.26
C LYS A 62 -3.44 21.32 -10.28
N TYR A 63 -3.64 20.37 -9.36
CA TYR A 63 -4.74 20.41 -8.38
C TYR A 63 -4.33 20.97 -7.01
N ASN A 64 -3.14 21.57 -6.89
CA ASN A 64 -2.63 22.10 -5.62
C ASN A 64 -2.63 21.05 -4.49
N ILE A 65 -2.37 19.78 -4.82
CA ILE A 65 -2.15 18.71 -3.84
C ILE A 65 -0.68 18.72 -3.44
N ILE A 66 -0.40 18.52 -2.15
CA ILE A 66 0.96 18.53 -1.59
C ILE A 66 1.39 17.06 -1.38
N PRO A 67 2.17 16.45 -2.29
CA PRO A 67 2.65 15.10 -2.13
C PRO A 67 3.87 15.03 -1.22
N ILE A 68 3.94 13.99 -0.37
CA ILE A 68 5.14 13.60 0.37
C ILE A 68 5.43 12.15 0.01
N PHE A 69 6.51 11.92 -0.71
CA PHE A 69 6.87 10.55 -1.12
C PHE A 69 7.72 9.86 -0.07
N VAL A 70 7.48 8.57 0.15
CA VAL A 70 8.28 7.76 1.07
C VAL A 70 8.82 6.54 0.31
N PHE A 71 10.14 6.39 0.34
CA PHE A 71 10.83 5.24 -0.26
C PHE A 71 11.13 4.20 0.80
N ASP A 72 11.06 2.92 0.40
CA ASP A 72 11.44 1.81 1.25
C ASP A 72 12.93 1.81 1.61
N GLY A 73 13.21 1.48 2.85
CA GLY A 73 14.53 1.13 3.34
C GLY A 73 14.70 -0.38 3.45
N LYS A 74 15.39 -0.83 4.49
CA LYS A 74 15.66 -2.25 4.71
C LYS A 74 14.44 -2.94 5.33
N PRO A 75 13.90 -4.00 4.69
CA PRO A 75 12.76 -4.74 5.25
C PRO A 75 13.14 -5.43 6.57
N PRO A 76 12.19 -5.58 7.50
CA PRO A 76 12.43 -6.26 8.76
C PRO A 76 12.61 -7.77 8.55
N PRO A 77 13.32 -8.46 9.51
CA PRO A 77 13.58 -9.90 9.40
C PRO A 77 12.31 -10.76 9.29
N GLU A 78 11.22 -10.33 9.91
CA GLU A 78 9.93 -11.02 9.94
C GLU A 78 9.28 -11.14 8.55
N LYS A 79 9.67 -10.26 7.61
CA LYS A 79 9.17 -10.30 6.22
C LYS A 79 10.00 -11.21 5.29
N ARG A 80 11.01 -11.90 5.81
CA ARG A 80 11.94 -12.73 5.00
C ARG A 80 11.21 -13.77 4.16
N ASP A 81 10.24 -14.45 4.72
CA ASP A 81 9.51 -15.53 4.06
C ASP A 81 8.65 -15.00 2.91
N GLU A 82 7.97 -13.87 3.13
CA GLU A 82 7.21 -13.20 2.07
C GLU A 82 8.14 -12.71 0.94
N ILE A 83 9.29 -12.16 1.27
CA ILE A 83 10.29 -11.74 0.27
C ILE A 83 10.79 -12.94 -0.53
N SER A 84 11.06 -14.07 0.13
CA SER A 84 11.49 -15.32 -0.53
C SER A 84 10.38 -15.84 -1.45
N ARG A 85 9.14 -15.84 -0.99
CA ARG A 85 7.97 -16.23 -1.78
C ARG A 85 7.79 -15.32 -3.01
N ARG A 86 7.92 -14.00 -2.84
CA ARG A 86 7.86 -13.05 -3.97
C ARG A 86 8.97 -13.28 -4.98
N LYS A 87 10.20 -13.58 -4.51
CA LYS A 87 11.33 -13.91 -5.41
C LYS A 87 11.04 -15.18 -6.22
N LEU A 88 10.52 -16.22 -5.58
CA LEU A 88 10.14 -17.47 -6.25
C LEU A 88 9.04 -17.22 -7.30
N ASN A 89 8.01 -16.46 -6.95
CA ASN A 89 6.93 -16.15 -7.89
C ASN A 89 7.44 -15.36 -9.10
N LYS A 90 8.36 -14.40 -8.89
CA LYS A 90 9.01 -13.67 -9.99
C LYS A 90 9.80 -14.60 -10.90
N PHE A 91 10.58 -15.51 -10.33
CA PHE A 91 11.35 -16.50 -11.09
C PHE A 91 10.43 -17.40 -11.94
N VAL A 92 9.38 -17.95 -11.34
CA VAL A 92 8.40 -18.78 -12.06
C VAL A 92 7.69 -17.99 -13.17
N ALA A 93 7.39 -16.73 -12.97
CA ALA A 93 6.79 -15.87 -14.00
C ALA A 93 7.78 -15.59 -15.15
N GLU A 94 9.05 -15.38 -14.83
CA GLU A 94 10.14 -15.17 -15.81
C GLU A 94 10.37 -16.42 -16.67
N GLU A 95 10.44 -17.62 -16.06
CA GLU A 95 10.55 -18.89 -16.80
C GLU A 95 9.36 -19.14 -17.74
N LYS A 96 8.13 -18.85 -17.25
CA LYS A 96 6.94 -18.96 -18.12
C LYS A 96 6.98 -17.98 -19.28
N TYR A 97 7.45 -16.76 -19.05
CA TYR A 97 7.60 -15.76 -20.09
C TYR A 97 8.58 -16.22 -21.17
N GLU A 98 9.75 -16.76 -20.78
CA GLU A 98 10.75 -17.31 -21.70
C GLU A 98 10.19 -18.48 -22.53
N SER A 99 9.47 -19.41 -21.87
CA SER A 99 8.81 -20.52 -22.55
C SER A 99 7.76 -20.04 -23.57
N MET A 100 6.97 -19.03 -23.22
CA MET A 100 5.99 -18.43 -24.14
C MET A 100 6.67 -17.65 -25.28
N SER A 101 7.82 -17.03 -25.03
CA SER A 101 8.60 -16.35 -26.06
C SER A 101 9.07 -17.34 -27.13
N SER A 102 9.60 -18.49 -26.72
CA SER A 102 9.99 -19.55 -27.67
C SER A 102 8.79 -20.08 -28.47
N LEU A 103 7.66 -20.32 -27.79
CA LEU A 103 6.44 -20.77 -28.47
C LEU A 103 5.89 -19.72 -29.46
N LEU A 104 6.05 -18.44 -29.17
CA LEU A 104 5.63 -17.34 -30.05
C LEU A 104 6.40 -17.34 -31.37
N GLU A 105 7.70 -17.71 -31.36
CA GLU A 105 8.54 -17.82 -32.56
C GLU A 105 8.08 -18.97 -33.46
N GLU A 106 7.56 -20.05 -32.88
CA GLU A 106 7.09 -21.25 -33.61
C GLU A 106 5.61 -21.15 -34.06
N THR A 107 4.86 -20.17 -33.55
CA THR A 107 3.43 -20.04 -33.80
C THR A 107 3.16 -19.17 -35.03
N GLU A 108 2.52 -19.71 -36.07
CA GLU A 108 2.12 -18.98 -37.31
C GLU A 108 0.71 -18.37 -37.23
N ASP A 109 -0.20 -18.96 -36.40
CA ASP A 109 -1.59 -18.51 -36.25
C ASP A 109 -1.64 -17.14 -35.53
N GLU A 110 -2.14 -16.12 -36.23
CA GLU A 110 -2.27 -14.75 -35.69
C GLU A 110 -3.11 -14.66 -34.42
N LYS A 111 -4.18 -15.46 -34.29
CA LYS A 111 -5.04 -15.46 -33.10
C LYS A 111 -4.30 -16.01 -31.88
N GLN A 112 -3.56 -17.11 -32.06
CA GLN A 112 -2.74 -17.69 -31.00
C GLN A 112 -1.59 -16.75 -30.64
N ARG A 113 -0.93 -16.13 -31.63
CA ARG A 113 0.11 -15.12 -31.36
C ARG A 113 -0.41 -13.97 -30.50
N HIS A 114 -1.60 -13.44 -30.79
CA HIS A 114 -2.18 -12.35 -30.03
C HIS A 114 -2.50 -12.76 -28.57
N LEU A 115 -2.99 -13.99 -28.35
CA LEU A 115 -3.23 -14.52 -27.01
C LEU A 115 -1.94 -14.71 -26.22
N LEU A 116 -0.88 -15.21 -26.87
CA LEU A 116 0.45 -15.35 -26.26
C LEU A 116 1.01 -13.99 -25.86
N LEU A 117 0.99 -13.01 -26.75
CA LEU A 117 1.47 -11.65 -26.47
C LEU A 117 0.76 -11.02 -25.27
N ASN A 118 -0.58 -11.11 -25.17
CA ASN A 118 -1.33 -10.61 -24.03
C ASN A 118 -0.95 -11.32 -22.73
N SER A 119 -0.74 -12.63 -22.80
CA SER A 119 -0.32 -13.44 -21.64
C SER A 119 1.10 -13.08 -21.20
N MET A 120 2.01 -12.88 -22.14
CA MET A 120 3.39 -12.47 -21.90
C MET A 120 3.46 -11.08 -21.28
N GLU A 121 2.62 -10.12 -21.72
CA GLU A 121 2.56 -8.79 -21.11
C GLU A 121 2.10 -8.84 -19.67
N SER A 122 1.09 -9.66 -19.36
CA SER A 122 0.65 -9.90 -17.98
C SER A 122 1.73 -10.56 -17.12
N LEU A 123 2.50 -11.49 -17.67
CA LEU A 123 3.62 -12.12 -16.96
C LEU A 123 4.76 -11.12 -16.72
N LYS A 124 5.11 -10.30 -17.71
CA LYS A 124 6.16 -9.28 -17.59
C LYS A 124 5.96 -8.35 -16.41
N GLN A 125 4.72 -7.99 -16.11
CA GLN A 125 4.38 -7.17 -14.94
C GLN A 125 4.68 -7.86 -13.60
N GLN A 126 4.75 -9.21 -13.57
CA GLN A 126 4.96 -9.97 -12.33
C GLN A 126 6.43 -10.08 -11.91
N PHE A 127 7.37 -9.95 -12.84
CA PHE A 127 8.81 -10.04 -12.54
C PHE A 127 9.58 -8.71 -12.74
N VAL A 128 8.87 -7.59 -12.70
CA VAL A 128 9.48 -6.26 -12.70
C VAL A 128 10.52 -6.12 -11.59
N ARG A 129 11.67 -5.53 -11.94
CA ARG A 129 12.77 -5.22 -11.00
C ARG A 129 13.00 -3.71 -10.99
N ILE A 130 13.01 -3.12 -9.82
CA ILE A 130 13.41 -1.72 -9.62
C ILE A 130 14.87 -1.70 -9.21
N THR A 131 15.67 -0.94 -9.94
CA THR A 131 17.10 -0.79 -9.69
C THR A 131 17.39 0.49 -8.88
N ASN A 132 18.58 0.54 -8.29
CA ASN A 132 19.05 1.78 -7.66
C ASN A 132 19.15 2.95 -8.64
N LYS A 133 19.37 2.67 -9.94
CA LYS A 133 19.38 3.69 -10.99
C LYS A 133 17.98 4.28 -11.17
N ASP A 134 16.94 3.44 -11.18
CA ASP A 134 15.56 3.88 -11.31
C ASP A 134 15.16 4.78 -10.14
N ILE A 135 15.49 4.38 -8.90
CA ILE A 135 15.22 5.18 -7.71
C ILE A 135 15.94 6.54 -7.78
N LYS A 136 17.21 6.56 -8.18
CA LYS A 136 17.98 7.81 -8.34
C LYS A 136 17.37 8.70 -9.41
N THR A 137 16.89 8.13 -10.52
CA THR A 137 16.21 8.87 -11.59
C THR A 137 14.92 9.50 -11.09
N VAL A 138 14.08 8.74 -10.38
CA VAL A 138 12.84 9.23 -9.81
C VAL A 138 13.11 10.37 -8.82
N LYS A 139 14.12 10.23 -7.96
CA LYS A 139 14.51 11.30 -7.03
C LYS A 139 14.99 12.56 -7.74
N LYS A 140 15.75 12.45 -8.82
CA LYS A 140 16.13 13.62 -9.66
C LYS A 140 14.90 14.36 -10.20
N ILE A 141 13.88 13.65 -10.64
CA ILE A 141 12.62 14.26 -11.10
C ILE A 141 11.94 14.98 -9.93
N MET A 142 11.86 14.35 -8.75
CA MET A 142 11.28 14.94 -7.55
C MET A 142 12.05 16.19 -7.10
N ASP A 143 13.38 16.14 -7.10
CA ASP A 143 14.24 17.28 -6.78
C ASP A 143 14.00 18.45 -7.75
N ALA A 144 13.88 18.16 -9.05
CA ALA A 144 13.60 19.19 -10.06
C ALA A 144 12.22 19.84 -9.91
N TYR A 145 11.24 19.10 -9.39
CA TYR A 145 9.93 19.62 -9.01
C TYR A 145 9.91 20.30 -7.63
N GLY A 146 10.96 20.12 -6.84
CA GLY A 146 10.97 20.55 -5.44
C GLY A 146 9.99 19.80 -4.55
N VAL A 147 9.72 18.53 -4.86
CA VAL A 147 8.81 17.67 -4.09
C VAL A 147 9.56 17.05 -2.92
N ILE A 148 8.90 17.02 -1.76
CA ILE A 148 9.47 16.41 -0.55
C ILE A 148 9.39 14.89 -0.64
N TYR A 149 10.51 14.24 -0.30
CA TYR A 149 10.54 12.78 -0.13
C TYR A 149 11.42 12.37 1.05
N TYR A 150 11.14 11.19 1.59
CA TYR A 150 11.89 10.58 2.69
C TYR A 150 12.29 9.16 2.35
N ASP A 151 13.48 8.77 2.82
CA ASP A 151 13.92 7.38 2.84
C ASP A 151 13.61 6.79 4.21
N ALA A 152 12.76 5.77 4.26
CA ALA A 152 12.46 5.07 5.49
C ALA A 152 13.69 4.24 5.94
N LEU A 153 13.91 4.11 7.24
CA LEU A 153 14.93 3.19 7.77
C LEU A 153 14.53 1.72 7.56
N GLY A 154 13.23 1.46 7.64
CA GLY A 154 12.58 0.18 7.39
C GLY A 154 11.63 0.28 6.21
N GLU A 155 10.45 -0.30 6.31
CA GLU A 155 9.42 -0.21 5.28
C GLU A 155 8.77 1.17 5.24
N ALA A 156 8.42 1.62 4.05
CA ALA A 156 7.75 2.90 3.81
C ALA A 156 6.39 2.97 4.54
N ASP A 157 5.67 1.86 4.64
CA ASP A 157 4.35 1.76 5.25
C ASP A 157 4.28 2.39 6.66
N LYS A 158 5.25 2.02 7.52
CA LYS A 158 5.30 2.53 8.89
C LYS A 158 5.56 4.03 8.92
N LEU A 159 6.45 4.53 8.07
CA LEU A 159 6.75 5.96 7.98
C LEU A 159 5.57 6.73 7.37
N CYS A 160 4.92 6.19 6.35
CA CYS A 160 3.67 6.73 5.79
C CYS A 160 2.60 6.85 6.87
N ALA A 161 2.44 5.81 7.70
CA ALA A 161 1.47 5.84 8.79
C ALA A 161 1.81 6.90 9.86
N ILE A 162 3.09 7.09 10.19
CA ILE A 162 3.55 8.14 11.12
C ILE A 162 3.22 9.52 10.57
N ILE A 163 3.57 9.80 9.31
CA ILE A 163 3.33 11.07 8.65
C ILE A 163 1.82 11.34 8.50
N SER A 164 1.04 10.32 8.11
CA SER A 164 -0.41 10.44 7.92
C SER A 164 -1.18 10.80 9.19
N LYS A 165 -0.59 10.58 10.36
CA LYS A 165 -1.18 10.93 11.67
C LYS A 165 -0.83 12.34 12.15
N GLN A 166 -0.03 13.09 11.40
CA GLN A 166 0.21 14.50 11.71
C GLN A 166 -1.02 15.33 11.33
N GLU A 167 -1.27 16.42 12.07
CA GLU A 167 -2.47 17.26 11.91
C GLU A 167 -2.61 17.83 10.49
N ASN A 168 -1.48 18.15 9.86
CA ASN A 168 -1.46 18.75 8.53
C ASN A 168 -1.51 17.73 7.38
N CYS A 169 -1.54 16.42 7.66
CA CYS A 169 -1.63 15.39 6.64
C CYS A 169 -3.07 14.88 6.52
N PHE A 170 -3.58 14.89 5.30
CA PHE A 170 -4.93 14.40 5.01
C PHE A 170 -5.03 12.88 5.13
N GLY A 171 -4.08 12.15 4.51
CA GLY A 171 -4.10 10.69 4.50
C GLY A 171 -2.93 10.09 3.73
N CYS A 172 -2.96 8.77 3.57
CA CYS A 172 -1.93 7.99 2.91
C CYS A 172 -2.44 7.42 1.58
N LEU A 173 -1.70 7.64 0.50
CA LEU A 173 -1.91 7.00 -0.81
C LEU A 173 -1.06 5.73 -0.89
N SER A 174 -1.72 4.59 -0.74
CA SER A 174 -1.12 3.26 -0.89
C SER A 174 -2.21 2.24 -1.22
N ASP A 175 -1.93 1.31 -2.12
CA ASP A 175 -2.81 0.19 -2.43
C ASP A 175 -2.66 -0.96 -1.42
N ASP A 176 -1.75 -0.85 -0.44
CA ASP A 176 -1.57 -1.85 0.60
C ASP A 176 -2.68 -1.77 1.67
N MET A 177 -3.19 -2.95 2.06
CA MET A 177 -4.23 -3.05 3.09
C MET A 177 -3.67 -2.86 4.49
N ASP A 178 -2.37 -2.93 4.67
CA ASP A 178 -1.72 -2.77 5.97
C ASP A 178 -1.83 -1.32 6.49
N MET A 179 -2.08 -0.32 5.60
CA MET A 179 -2.38 1.06 6.00
C MET A 179 -3.58 1.16 6.94
N PHE A 180 -4.59 0.28 6.77
CA PHE A 180 -5.75 0.22 7.66
C PHE A 180 -5.36 -0.31 9.04
N VAL A 181 -4.43 -1.28 9.10
CA VAL A 181 -3.93 -1.86 10.36
C VAL A 181 -3.08 -0.85 11.13
N TYR A 182 -2.27 -0.06 10.43
CA TYR A 182 -1.51 1.05 11.01
C TYR A 182 -2.41 2.19 11.54
N GLY A 183 -3.68 2.27 11.12
CA GLY A 183 -4.67 3.24 11.58
C GLY A 183 -4.48 4.62 10.96
N CYS A 184 -4.22 4.69 9.68
CA CYS A 184 -4.33 5.92 8.91
C CYS A 184 -5.77 6.42 8.94
N ARG A 185 -5.97 7.74 9.09
CA ARG A 185 -7.31 8.35 9.12
C ARG A 185 -8.03 8.20 7.79
N PHE A 186 -7.34 8.52 6.71
CA PHE A 186 -7.78 8.31 5.34
C PHE A 186 -6.76 7.47 4.58
N VAL A 187 -7.23 6.43 3.89
CA VAL A 187 -6.41 5.65 2.96
C VAL A 187 -6.93 5.93 1.56
N LEU A 188 -6.04 6.38 0.70
CA LEU A 188 -6.33 6.65 -0.72
C LEU A 188 -5.80 5.47 -1.53
N ARG A 189 -6.64 4.95 -2.44
CA ARG A 189 -6.31 3.76 -3.22
C ARG A 189 -6.74 3.90 -4.67
N HIS A 190 -6.17 3.08 -5.53
CA HIS A 190 -6.54 3.00 -6.94
C HIS A 190 -6.47 4.35 -7.65
N LEU A 191 -5.35 5.08 -7.46
CA LEU A 191 -5.08 6.30 -8.20
C LEU A 191 -5.10 6.01 -9.70
N SER A 192 -5.97 6.72 -10.41
CA SER A 192 -6.06 6.73 -11.86
C SER A 192 -5.56 8.08 -12.39
N LEU A 193 -4.38 8.08 -13.01
CA LEU A 193 -3.83 9.30 -13.62
C LEU A 193 -4.64 9.71 -14.84
N TYR A 194 -5.19 8.74 -15.59
CA TYR A 194 -6.01 8.98 -16.78
C TYR A 194 -7.36 9.63 -16.44
N ASN A 195 -8.07 9.09 -15.43
CA ASN A 195 -9.37 9.61 -15.00
C ASN A 195 -9.24 10.74 -13.97
N GLU A 196 -8.03 11.04 -13.52
CA GLU A 196 -7.74 12.03 -12.48
C GLU A 196 -8.58 11.81 -11.20
N THR A 197 -8.70 10.55 -10.77
CA THR A 197 -9.55 10.14 -9.64
C THR A 197 -8.82 9.16 -8.71
N VAL A 198 -9.30 9.10 -7.47
CA VAL A 198 -8.81 8.17 -6.44
C VAL A 198 -9.96 7.67 -5.58
N LEU A 199 -9.85 6.45 -5.01
CA LEU A 199 -10.78 5.98 -3.98
C LEU A 199 -10.29 6.41 -2.61
N VAL A 200 -11.11 7.14 -1.88
CA VAL A 200 -10.84 7.58 -0.50
C VAL A 200 -11.63 6.73 0.47
N TYR A 201 -10.93 6.07 1.38
CA TYR A 201 -11.47 5.28 2.47
C TYR A 201 -11.40 6.09 3.76
N ASN A 202 -12.54 6.40 4.36
CA ASN A 202 -12.61 7.04 5.68
C ASN A 202 -12.61 5.96 6.77
N CYS A 203 -11.44 5.71 7.37
CA CYS A 203 -11.26 4.62 8.31
C CYS A 203 -12.08 4.79 9.59
N GLU A 204 -12.28 6.02 10.05
CA GLU A 204 -13.11 6.30 11.23
C GLU A 204 -14.57 5.91 10.99
N LYS A 205 -15.16 6.37 9.88
CA LYS A 205 -16.54 5.98 9.50
C LYS A 205 -16.65 4.47 9.29
N MET A 206 -15.63 3.85 8.69
CA MET A 206 -15.61 2.40 8.51
C MET A 206 -15.63 1.65 9.84
N MET A 207 -14.84 2.07 10.82
CA MET A 207 -14.87 1.46 12.17
C MET A 207 -16.23 1.62 12.86
N GLN A 208 -16.88 2.78 12.67
CA GLN A 208 -18.25 3.01 13.17
C GLN A 208 -19.25 2.05 12.51
N GLU A 209 -19.25 1.91 11.18
CA GLU A 209 -20.15 0.98 10.46
C GLU A 209 -19.89 -0.48 10.82
N LEU A 210 -18.63 -0.86 11.02
CA LEU A 210 -18.25 -2.21 11.44
C LEU A 210 -18.54 -2.47 12.92
N ASN A 211 -18.92 -1.43 13.67
CA ASN A 211 -19.19 -1.48 15.08
C ASN A 211 -18.05 -2.12 15.89
N MET A 212 -16.82 -1.64 15.65
CA MET A 212 -15.60 -2.10 16.31
C MET A 212 -14.58 -0.96 16.50
N SER A 213 -13.76 -1.04 17.54
CA SER A 213 -12.63 -0.12 17.72
C SER A 213 -11.50 -0.45 16.75
N HIS A 214 -10.65 0.54 16.47
CA HIS A 214 -9.45 0.30 15.64
C HIS A 214 -8.50 -0.74 16.28
N ALA A 215 -8.38 -0.75 17.62
CA ALA A 215 -7.58 -1.75 18.33
C ALA A 215 -8.12 -3.18 18.10
N MET A 216 -9.43 -3.36 18.11
CA MET A 216 -10.06 -4.65 17.79
C MET A 216 -9.89 -5.01 16.32
N PHE A 217 -10.10 -4.05 15.41
CA PHE A 217 -9.85 -4.26 13.98
C PHE A 217 -8.41 -4.70 13.72
N LYS A 218 -7.43 -4.06 14.36
CA LYS A 218 -6.00 -4.44 14.26
C LYS A 218 -5.78 -5.90 14.67
N GLN A 219 -6.35 -6.33 15.81
CA GLN A 219 -6.24 -7.73 16.26
C GLN A 219 -6.83 -8.71 15.24
N ILE A 220 -8.01 -8.41 14.70
CA ILE A 220 -8.67 -9.24 13.68
C ILE A 220 -7.81 -9.29 12.41
N ALA A 221 -7.32 -8.16 11.96
CA ALA A 221 -6.54 -8.03 10.75
C ALA A 221 -5.23 -8.82 10.83
N ILE A 222 -4.48 -8.69 11.92
CA ILE A 222 -3.23 -9.42 12.13
C ILE A 222 -3.47 -10.92 12.21
N LEU A 223 -4.49 -11.37 12.95
CA LEU A 223 -4.88 -12.79 13.01
C LEU A 223 -5.28 -13.35 11.65
N SER A 224 -5.84 -12.52 10.76
CA SER A 224 -6.32 -12.95 9.44
C SER A 224 -5.21 -13.12 8.41
N GLY A 225 -3.97 -12.82 8.79
CA GLY A 225 -2.77 -12.99 7.96
C GLY A 225 -2.32 -11.68 7.30
N THR A 226 -1.15 -11.24 7.69
CA THR A 226 -0.41 -10.11 7.09
C THR A 226 0.81 -10.63 6.35
N ASP A 227 1.57 -9.75 5.72
CA ASP A 227 2.84 -10.11 5.06
C ASP A 227 3.90 -10.69 6.03
N TYR A 228 3.66 -10.63 7.36
CA TYR A 228 4.57 -11.09 8.41
C TYR A 228 4.21 -12.48 8.99
N ASN A 229 3.01 -13.01 8.73
CA ASN A 229 2.55 -14.29 9.29
C ASN A 229 1.88 -15.22 8.27
N ILE A 230 2.37 -15.22 7.04
CA ILE A 230 1.83 -15.99 5.90
C ILE A 230 1.84 -17.49 6.15
N HIS A 231 2.79 -17.99 6.95
CA HIS A 231 2.98 -19.41 7.20
C HIS A 231 2.22 -19.97 8.42
N ASP A 232 1.60 -19.14 9.23
CA ASP A 232 0.82 -19.57 10.38
C ASP A 232 -0.53 -20.17 9.94
N ASN A 233 -0.44 -21.23 9.09
CA ASN A 233 -1.57 -22.05 8.62
C ASN A 233 -2.91 -21.29 8.58
N CYS A 234 -2.99 -20.43 7.60
CA CYS A 234 -4.21 -19.86 7.00
C CYS A 234 -5.40 -19.72 7.93
N VAL A 235 -5.26 -18.84 8.87
CA VAL A 235 -6.42 -18.27 9.52
C VAL A 235 -7.03 -17.28 8.54
N SER A 236 -8.22 -17.53 8.06
CA SER A 236 -8.89 -16.63 7.13
C SER A 236 -9.60 -15.51 7.87
N LEU A 237 -9.73 -14.33 7.24
CA LEU A 237 -10.53 -13.22 7.78
C LEU A 237 -11.94 -13.68 8.20
N HIS A 238 -12.54 -14.60 7.43
CA HIS A 238 -13.85 -15.15 7.71
C HIS A 238 -13.90 -15.93 9.03
N GLU A 239 -12.91 -16.77 9.29
CA GLU A 239 -12.83 -17.52 10.54
C GLU A 239 -12.52 -16.63 11.73
N THR A 240 -11.60 -15.68 11.58
CA THR A 240 -11.31 -14.71 12.62
C THR A 240 -12.55 -13.91 13.00
N LEU A 241 -13.36 -13.49 12.01
CA LEU A 241 -14.62 -12.79 12.26
C LEU A 241 -15.68 -13.66 12.94
N LYS A 242 -15.72 -14.99 12.70
CA LYS A 242 -16.58 -15.91 13.46
C LYS A 242 -16.19 -15.95 14.94
N TRP A 243 -14.90 -16.06 15.23
CA TRP A 243 -14.38 -16.03 16.60
C TRP A 243 -14.64 -14.69 17.28
N TYR A 244 -14.46 -13.59 16.55
CA TYR A 244 -14.80 -12.27 17.06
C TYR A 244 -16.29 -12.14 17.40
N ALA A 245 -17.18 -12.70 16.61
CA ALA A 245 -18.61 -12.70 16.90
C ALA A 245 -18.94 -13.50 18.19
N GLN A 246 -18.22 -14.59 18.48
CA GLN A 246 -18.36 -15.33 19.73
C GLN A 246 -17.81 -14.53 20.92
N TYR A 247 -16.62 -13.94 20.76
CA TYR A 247 -16.03 -13.05 21.77
C TYR A 247 -16.99 -11.90 22.14
N LYS A 248 -17.60 -11.26 21.14
CA LYS A 248 -18.56 -10.17 21.34
C LYS A 248 -19.82 -10.63 22.10
N ARG A 249 -20.29 -11.86 21.86
CA ARG A 249 -21.45 -12.42 22.60
C ARG A 249 -21.13 -12.67 24.07
N SER A 250 -19.90 -13.12 24.38
CA SER A 250 -19.49 -13.43 25.75
C SER A 250 -19.18 -12.18 26.59
N HIS A 251 -18.83 -11.03 25.97
CA HIS A 251 -18.41 -9.80 26.67
C HIS A 251 -19.41 -8.64 26.55
N GLY A 252 -20.50 -8.80 25.80
CA GLY A 252 -21.55 -7.79 25.65
C GLY A 252 -21.06 -6.45 25.08
N LYS A 253 -21.61 -5.34 25.58
CA LYS A 253 -21.25 -3.98 25.15
C LYS A 253 -19.87 -3.52 25.64
N ASP A 254 -19.32 -4.17 26.67
CA ASP A 254 -18.01 -3.81 27.25
C ASP A 254 -16.84 -4.07 26.31
N CYS A 255 -17.04 -4.89 25.25
CA CYS A 255 -16.05 -5.07 24.20
C CYS A 255 -15.63 -3.78 23.48
N MET A 256 -16.46 -2.75 23.51
CA MET A 256 -16.18 -1.48 22.83
C MET A 256 -15.39 -0.50 23.69
N ASN A 257 -15.54 -0.60 25.01
CA ASN A 257 -14.92 0.31 25.96
C ASN A 257 -13.58 -0.18 26.48
N GLN A 258 -13.19 -1.41 26.15
CA GLN A 258 -11.88 -1.91 26.55
C GLN A 258 -10.83 -1.39 25.57
N GLU A 259 -10.06 -0.40 25.99
CA GLU A 259 -8.73 -0.04 25.46
C GLU A 259 -7.71 -1.19 25.58
N ASN A 260 -8.18 -2.40 25.91
CA ASN A 260 -7.34 -3.57 26.04
C ASN A 260 -6.87 -4.02 24.66
N GLU A 261 -5.73 -3.46 24.24
CA GLU A 261 -5.11 -3.71 22.93
C GLU A 261 -4.88 -5.21 22.62
N LYS A 262 -5.14 -6.11 23.57
CA LYS A 262 -4.83 -7.55 23.45
C LYS A 262 -5.95 -8.46 23.97
N GLY A 263 -7.10 -7.92 24.34
CA GLY A 263 -8.18 -8.67 24.98
C GLY A 263 -8.72 -9.84 24.16
N PHE A 264 -8.87 -9.67 22.87
CA PHE A 264 -9.33 -10.72 21.97
C PHE A 264 -8.30 -11.85 21.82
N TYR A 265 -7.02 -11.53 21.75
CA TYR A 265 -5.94 -12.54 21.69
C TYR A 265 -5.91 -13.39 22.96
N SER A 266 -5.99 -12.76 24.13
CA SER A 266 -6.01 -13.45 25.42
C SER A 266 -7.21 -14.37 25.55
N TRP A 267 -8.38 -13.91 25.11
CA TRP A 267 -9.60 -14.73 25.11
C TRP A 267 -9.46 -15.94 24.17
N LEU A 268 -8.95 -15.74 22.96
CA LEU A 268 -8.72 -16.84 22.01
C LEU A 268 -7.73 -17.86 22.55
N GLN A 269 -6.68 -17.43 23.24
CA GLN A 269 -5.69 -18.31 23.85
C GLN A 269 -6.30 -19.17 24.98
N GLN A 270 -7.21 -18.58 25.79
CA GLN A 270 -7.84 -19.28 26.91
C GLN A 270 -8.94 -20.24 26.48
N HIS A 271 -9.70 -19.92 25.44
CA HIS A 271 -10.92 -20.63 25.07
C HIS A 271 -10.79 -21.47 23.80
N THR A 272 -9.68 -21.35 23.08
CA THR A 272 -9.51 -22.01 21.78
C THR A 272 -8.06 -22.46 21.56
N LYS A 273 -7.84 -23.25 20.52
CA LYS A 273 -6.51 -23.58 19.98
C LYS A 273 -6.21 -22.78 18.70
N TYR A 274 -6.89 -21.64 18.51
CA TYR A 274 -6.81 -20.87 17.28
C TYR A 274 -5.45 -20.21 17.09
N ILE A 275 -4.87 -19.65 18.17
CA ILE A 275 -3.54 -19.08 18.17
C ILE A 275 -2.52 -20.17 18.46
N LYS A 276 -1.69 -20.50 17.47
CA LYS A 276 -0.65 -21.54 17.60
C LYS A 276 0.59 -21.05 18.31
N ASN A 277 1.02 -19.84 18.00
CA ASN A 277 2.19 -19.20 18.59
C ASN A 277 1.84 -17.76 19.02
N TYR A 278 1.57 -17.63 20.31
CA TYR A 278 1.17 -16.35 20.90
C TYR A 278 2.31 -15.32 20.89
N GLU A 279 3.54 -15.76 21.14
CA GLU A 279 4.71 -14.87 21.17
C GLU A 279 4.99 -14.28 19.79
N SER A 280 4.98 -15.12 18.74
CA SER A 280 5.12 -14.65 17.35
C SER A 280 4.02 -13.65 17.00
N LEU A 281 2.77 -13.93 17.36
CA LEU A 281 1.64 -13.03 17.12
C LEU A 281 1.85 -11.67 17.79
N MET A 282 2.37 -11.67 19.01
CA MET A 282 2.64 -10.45 19.76
C MET A 282 3.78 -9.62 19.13
N ASN A 283 4.83 -10.28 18.67
CA ASN A 283 5.92 -9.62 17.96
C ASN A 283 5.40 -8.95 16.67
N ILE A 284 4.54 -9.66 15.90
CA ILE A 284 3.90 -9.07 14.72
C ILE A 284 2.99 -7.90 15.10
N HIS A 285 2.23 -8.01 16.19
CA HIS A 285 1.39 -6.90 16.65
C HIS A 285 2.21 -5.63 16.94
N GLU A 286 3.39 -5.78 17.56
CA GLU A 286 4.28 -4.65 17.86
C GLU A 286 4.85 -3.98 16.59
N LEU A 287 4.99 -4.70 15.48
CA LEU A 287 5.40 -4.08 14.20
C LEU A 287 4.39 -3.04 13.73
N PHE A 288 3.08 -3.27 13.99
CA PHE A 288 2.01 -2.34 13.65
C PHE A 288 1.76 -1.25 14.69
N VAL A 289 2.57 -1.19 15.76
CA VAL A 289 2.48 -0.09 16.72
C VAL A 289 3.23 1.12 16.17
N VAL A 290 2.48 2.18 15.91
CA VAL A 290 3.01 3.46 15.47
C VAL A 290 3.29 4.31 16.71
N LYS A 291 4.56 4.38 17.12
CA LYS A 291 5.00 5.29 18.17
C LYS A 291 5.27 6.65 17.54
N LYS A 292 4.60 7.70 18.01
CA LYS A 292 4.96 9.07 17.66
C LYS A 292 6.32 9.36 18.29
N ASP A 293 7.28 9.76 17.49
CA ASP A 293 8.48 10.42 18.01
C ASP A 293 8.16 11.91 18.13
N PRO A 294 7.99 12.43 19.34
CA PRO A 294 7.60 13.84 19.55
C PRO A 294 8.67 14.82 19.08
N LEU A 295 9.92 14.35 18.89
CA LEU A 295 11.05 15.17 18.45
C LEU A 295 11.23 15.20 16.93
N LYS A 296 10.52 14.34 16.18
CA LYS A 296 10.69 14.22 14.75
C LYS A 296 9.46 14.74 14.02
N VAL A 297 9.45 16.04 13.75
CA VAL A 297 8.46 16.67 12.88
C VAL A 297 8.94 16.47 11.44
N TYR A 298 8.15 15.75 10.66
CA TYR A 298 8.40 15.66 9.22
C TYR A 298 7.88 16.93 8.57
N GLU A 299 8.73 17.56 7.76
CA GLU A 299 8.34 18.76 7.04
C GLU A 299 7.17 18.44 6.12
N VAL A 300 6.11 19.22 6.27
CA VAL A 300 4.93 19.19 5.43
C VAL A 300 4.86 20.54 4.77
N GLY A 301 5.36 20.65 3.58
CA GLY A 301 5.43 21.94 2.91
C GLY A 301 5.35 21.85 1.39
N ILE A 302 4.94 22.95 0.78
CA ILE A 302 5.00 23.13 -0.67
C ILE A 302 6.34 23.78 -0.98
N ASN A 303 7.14 23.13 -1.80
CA ASN A 303 8.19 23.83 -2.50
C ASN A 303 7.53 24.63 -3.65
N LYS A 304 7.32 25.92 -3.43
CA LYS A 304 6.56 26.79 -4.35
C LYS A 304 7.29 27.10 -5.67
N ASN A 305 8.60 26.86 -5.73
CA ASN A 305 9.41 27.24 -6.89
C ASN A 305 10.14 26.00 -7.41
N TYR A 306 9.58 25.33 -8.40
CA TYR A 306 10.33 24.34 -9.16
C TYR A 306 11.03 24.98 -10.37
N ASP A 307 12.23 24.50 -10.67
CA ASP A 307 13.01 24.97 -11.81
C ASP A 307 12.56 24.26 -13.09
N VAL A 308 11.73 24.94 -13.88
CA VAL A 308 11.21 24.41 -15.17
C VAL A 308 12.33 24.01 -16.12
N LYS A 309 13.43 24.78 -16.16
CA LYS A 309 14.57 24.47 -17.06
C LYS A 309 15.29 23.20 -16.60
N ASN A 310 15.53 23.06 -15.31
CA ASN A 310 16.13 21.86 -14.75
C ASN A 310 15.24 20.63 -15.00
N LEU A 311 13.94 20.77 -14.77
CA LEU A 311 12.95 19.71 -15.02
C LEU A 311 12.96 19.28 -16.50
N GLN A 312 12.95 20.25 -17.43
CA GLN A 312 13.06 19.96 -18.86
C GLN A 312 14.36 19.24 -19.21
N ASN A 313 15.49 19.63 -18.61
CA ASN A 313 16.77 18.98 -18.85
C ASN A 313 16.77 17.54 -18.33
N VAL A 314 16.28 17.33 -17.12
CA VAL A 314 16.14 15.97 -16.52
C VAL A 314 15.25 15.09 -17.40
N MET A 315 14.11 15.58 -17.85
CA MET A 315 13.18 14.80 -18.67
C MET A 315 13.69 14.52 -20.10
N LYS A 316 14.47 15.46 -20.67
CA LYS A 316 15.14 15.23 -21.98
C LYS A 316 16.13 14.07 -21.93
N GLU A 317 16.81 13.81 -20.81
CA GLU A 317 17.67 12.63 -20.64
C GLU A 317 16.92 11.30 -20.88
N TYR A 318 15.59 11.33 -20.78
CA TYR A 318 14.70 10.17 -20.94
C TYR A 318 13.83 10.24 -22.22
N ASN A 319 14.27 11.04 -23.23
CA ASN A 319 13.57 11.25 -24.50
C ASN A 319 12.14 11.82 -24.37
N PHE A 320 11.85 12.52 -23.27
CA PHE A 320 10.56 13.15 -23.10
C PHE A 320 10.52 14.46 -23.90
N ALA A 321 9.57 14.58 -24.82
CA ALA A 321 9.32 15.81 -25.57
C ALA A 321 8.24 16.63 -24.86
N PHE A 322 8.57 17.86 -24.49
CA PHE A 322 7.58 18.84 -24.01
C PHE A 322 6.93 19.48 -25.24
N ALA A 323 5.60 19.43 -25.27
CA ALA A 323 4.81 20.11 -26.29
C ALA A 323 4.68 21.61 -25.98
#